data_069f1b73878f9dc4fe09a4e8e680c985
#
_entry.id   069f1b73878f9dc4fe09a4e8e680c985
#
_cell.length_a   1.000
_cell.length_b   1.000
_cell.length_c   1.000
_cell.angle_alpha   90.00
_cell.angle_beta   90.00
_cell.angle_gamma   90.00
#
_symmetry.space_group_name_H-M   'P 1'
#
loop_
_entity.id
_entity.type
_entity.pdbx_description
1 polymer ?
#
loop_
_entity_poly.entity_id
_entity_poly.type
_entity_poly.pdbx_seq_one_letter_code
_entity_poly.pdbx_strand_id
1 'polypeptide(L)'
;TAEVIAFELDMPLAIVRLDVLVSSFLGETAANLRKIFDFIAEHPMVVLFDEFDAIGKERGDSGEHGELRRVVNAVLQMMDAYQGKSLILAATNHEHILDSAIWRRFDEVIEFPLPDQAQLRELLALKLRGTRRQFELDDSELLSLLLGKSGADIERIVRRATKHMILRHQEFLTLKDLKNATQRENARTHR
;
A
#
# COMPACT_ATOMS: atom_id res chain seq x y z
N THR A 1 -7.35 0.79 1.89
CA THR A 1 -8.13 -0.48 1.99
C THR A 1 -8.30 -0.88 3.46
N ALA A 2 -7.24 -1.09 4.24
CA ALA A 2 -7.33 -1.52 5.64
C ALA A 2 -8.21 -0.60 6.51
N GLU A 3 -8.06 0.72 6.38
CA GLU A 3 -8.90 1.71 7.09
C GLU A 3 -10.39 1.57 6.75
N VAL A 4 -10.72 1.32 5.47
CA VAL A 4 -12.11 1.12 5.04
C VAL A 4 -12.66 -0.18 5.62
N ILE A 5 -11.89 -1.26 5.59
CA ILE A 5 -12.29 -2.55 6.17
C ILE A 5 -12.53 -2.40 7.67
N ALA A 6 -11.63 -1.73 8.39
CA ALA A 6 -11.77 -1.49 9.83
C ALA A 6 -13.04 -0.68 10.14
N PHE A 7 -13.31 0.35 9.33
CA PHE A 7 -14.52 1.16 9.45
C PHE A 7 -15.79 0.35 9.19
N GLU A 8 -15.84 -0.45 8.12
CA GLU A 8 -17.00 -1.27 7.76
C GLU A 8 -17.27 -2.40 8.80
N LEU A 9 -16.22 -2.89 9.46
CA LEU A 9 -16.34 -3.90 10.51
C LEU A 9 -16.56 -3.32 11.91
N ASP A 10 -16.56 -2.00 12.06
CA ASP A 10 -16.58 -1.29 13.34
C ASP A 10 -15.49 -1.81 14.30
N MET A 11 -14.29 -2.02 13.78
CA MET A 11 -13.15 -2.53 14.52
C MET A 11 -12.00 -1.53 14.54
N PRO A 12 -11.19 -1.49 15.64
CA PRO A 12 -9.96 -0.72 15.65
C PRO A 12 -8.99 -1.21 14.58
N LEU A 13 -8.15 -0.31 14.04
CA LEU A 13 -7.07 -0.64 13.10
C LEU A 13 -5.72 -0.52 13.80
N ALA A 14 -4.92 -1.58 13.74
CA ALA A 14 -3.51 -1.56 14.07
C ALA A 14 -2.66 -1.72 12.81
N ILE A 15 -1.61 -0.93 12.67
CA ILE A 15 -0.65 -1.04 11.56
C ILE A 15 0.70 -1.44 12.13
N VAL A 16 1.21 -2.58 11.70
CA VAL A 16 2.51 -3.13 12.07
C VAL A 16 3.45 -2.98 10.89
N ARG A 17 4.47 -2.16 11.04
CA ARG A 17 5.51 -1.97 10.01
C ARG A 17 6.62 -3.00 10.20
N LEU A 18 6.63 -4.03 9.36
CA LEU A 18 7.59 -5.12 9.47
C LEU A 18 9.01 -4.71 9.09
N ASP A 19 9.17 -3.77 8.16
CA ASP A 19 10.47 -3.21 7.78
C ASP A 19 11.21 -2.58 8.99
N VAL A 20 10.47 -1.86 9.83
CA VAL A 20 10.99 -1.25 11.06
C VAL A 20 11.28 -2.32 12.12
N LEU A 21 10.40 -3.29 12.26
CA LEU A 21 10.50 -4.34 13.27
C LEU A 21 11.69 -5.26 13.04
N VAL A 22 11.94 -5.62 11.77
CA VAL A 22 13.07 -6.47 11.36
C VAL A 22 14.39 -5.70 11.40
N SER A 23 14.40 -4.39 11.07
CA SER A 23 15.63 -3.59 11.05
C SER A 23 16.15 -3.21 12.42
N SER A 24 15.28 -3.13 13.43
CA SER A 24 15.63 -2.57 14.74
C SER A 24 16.42 -3.56 15.62
N PHE A 25 16.04 -4.85 15.64
CA PHE A 25 16.68 -5.89 16.47
C PHE A 25 16.32 -7.29 15.96
N LEU A 26 17.12 -7.86 15.07
CA LEU A 26 16.88 -9.20 14.50
C LEU A 26 16.65 -10.28 15.58
N GLY A 27 17.43 -10.26 16.66
CA GLY A 27 17.29 -11.26 17.75
C GLY A 27 15.99 -11.14 18.58
N GLU A 28 15.33 -9.99 18.57
CA GLU A 28 14.11 -9.74 19.35
C GLU A 28 12.83 -9.74 18.47
N THR A 29 12.99 -9.76 17.16
CA THR A 29 11.87 -9.63 16.21
C THR A 29 10.83 -10.73 16.41
N ALA A 30 11.23 -11.98 16.57
CA ALA A 30 10.30 -13.09 16.81
C ALA A 30 9.55 -12.94 18.14
N ALA A 31 10.22 -12.46 19.19
CA ALA A 31 9.56 -12.22 20.49
C ALA A 31 8.57 -11.05 20.44
N ASN A 32 8.93 -9.99 19.70
CA ASN A 32 8.03 -8.84 19.53
C ASN A 32 6.81 -9.19 18.67
N LEU A 33 6.99 -9.97 17.61
CA LEU A 33 5.88 -10.49 16.82
C LEU A 33 4.95 -11.37 17.66
N ARG A 34 5.49 -12.23 18.54
CA ARG A 34 4.68 -13.05 19.45
C ARG A 34 3.80 -12.18 20.35
N LYS A 35 4.35 -11.12 20.96
CA LYS A 35 3.56 -10.18 21.77
C LYS A 35 2.44 -9.52 20.97
N ILE A 36 2.68 -9.23 19.68
CA ILE A 36 1.64 -8.68 18.80
C ILE A 36 0.54 -9.73 18.59
N PHE A 37 0.89 -10.97 18.25
CA PHE A 37 -0.09 -12.04 18.05
C PHE A 37 -0.90 -12.34 19.32
N ASP A 38 -0.25 -12.37 20.48
CA ASP A 38 -0.90 -12.56 21.78
C ASP A 38 -1.89 -11.41 22.05
N PHE A 39 -1.46 -10.16 21.80
CA PHE A 39 -2.31 -8.99 22.00
C PHE A 39 -3.55 -9.00 21.10
N ILE A 40 -3.38 -9.29 19.79
CA ILE A 40 -4.50 -9.30 18.83
C ILE A 40 -5.43 -10.51 19.01
N ALA A 41 -4.99 -11.56 19.70
CA ALA A 41 -5.83 -12.69 20.06
C ALA A 41 -6.83 -12.31 21.18
N GLU A 42 -6.40 -11.46 22.12
CA GLU A 42 -7.23 -10.98 23.22
C GLU A 42 -8.09 -9.76 22.84
N HIS A 43 -7.65 -8.98 21.88
CA HIS A 43 -8.28 -7.71 21.49
C HIS A 43 -8.66 -7.73 19.99
N PRO A 44 -9.91 -8.08 19.65
CA PRO A 44 -10.36 -8.13 18.26
C PRO A 44 -10.18 -6.80 17.53
N MET A 45 -9.48 -6.82 16.40
CA MET A 45 -9.17 -5.64 15.59
C MET A 45 -8.83 -6.03 14.14
N VAL A 46 -8.75 -5.06 13.25
CA VAL A 46 -8.10 -5.23 11.96
C VAL A 46 -6.62 -4.93 12.13
N VAL A 47 -5.76 -5.87 11.73
CA VAL A 47 -4.31 -5.72 11.82
C VAL A 47 -3.72 -5.73 10.43
N LEU A 48 -3.02 -4.67 10.05
CA LEU A 48 -2.28 -4.60 8.79
C LEU A 48 -0.80 -4.79 9.08
N PHE A 49 -0.24 -5.89 8.59
CA PHE A 49 1.20 -6.06 8.46
C PHE A 49 1.66 -5.43 7.15
N ASP A 50 2.23 -4.23 7.25
CA ASP A 50 2.73 -3.48 6.08
C ASP A 50 4.19 -3.82 5.78
N GLU A 51 4.59 -3.68 4.50
CA GLU A 51 5.91 -4.09 3.99
C GLU A 51 6.23 -5.56 4.33
N PHE A 52 5.24 -6.45 4.07
CA PHE A 52 5.33 -7.86 4.47
C PHE A 52 6.52 -8.59 3.82
N ASP A 53 6.98 -8.13 2.68
CA ASP A 53 8.19 -8.62 2.01
C ASP A 53 9.49 -8.38 2.81
N ALA A 54 9.46 -7.53 3.84
CA ALA A 54 10.62 -7.34 4.72
C ALA A 54 11.07 -8.63 5.40
N ILE A 55 10.16 -9.58 5.64
CA ILE A 55 10.48 -10.89 6.20
C ILE A 55 11.08 -11.87 5.18
N GLY A 56 10.91 -11.60 3.87
CA GLY A 56 11.41 -12.45 2.78
C GLY A 56 12.69 -11.93 2.11
N LYS A 57 13.11 -10.69 2.39
CA LYS A 57 14.30 -10.09 1.75
C LYS A 57 15.58 -10.74 2.23
N GLU A 58 16.32 -11.36 1.32
CA GLU A 58 17.69 -11.79 1.55
C GLU A 58 18.59 -10.55 1.70
N ARG A 59 19.11 -10.27 2.90
CA ARG A 59 20.17 -9.30 3.11
C ARG A 59 21.50 -10.03 3.13
N GLY A 60 22.43 -9.56 2.31
CA GLY A 60 23.61 -10.21 1.74
C GLY A 60 24.75 -10.69 2.64
N ASP A 61 24.58 -11.01 3.93
CA ASP A 61 25.65 -11.62 4.74
C ASP A 61 25.23 -12.99 5.29
N SER A 62 26.12 -13.97 5.20
CA SER A 62 25.87 -15.38 5.52
C SER A 62 25.41 -15.67 6.97
N GLY A 63 25.56 -14.72 7.88
CA GLY A 63 25.09 -14.82 9.28
C GLY A 63 23.62 -14.40 9.45
N GLU A 64 23.14 -13.45 8.65
CA GLU A 64 21.76 -12.90 8.74
C GLU A 64 20.71 -13.85 8.15
N HIS A 65 21.08 -14.73 7.21
CA HIS A 65 20.15 -15.70 6.60
C HIS A 65 19.51 -16.66 7.61
N GLY A 66 20.25 -17.06 8.65
CA GLY A 66 19.73 -17.97 9.68
C GLY A 66 18.69 -17.31 10.57
N GLU A 67 18.87 -16.04 10.90
CA GLU A 67 17.94 -15.30 11.78
C GLU A 67 16.68 -14.90 11.05
N LEU A 68 16.79 -14.44 9.80
CA LEU A 68 15.63 -14.10 8.98
C LEU A 68 14.73 -15.33 8.75
N ARG A 69 15.31 -16.49 8.44
CA ARG A 69 14.56 -17.76 8.35
C ARG A 69 13.83 -18.12 9.66
N ARG A 70 14.45 -17.84 10.82
CA ARG A 70 13.80 -18.03 12.12
C ARG A 70 12.61 -17.11 12.29
N VAL A 71 12.73 -15.85 11.88
CA VAL A 71 11.61 -14.88 11.92
C VAL A 71 10.47 -15.33 11.01
N VAL A 72 10.77 -15.70 9.75
CA VAL A 72 9.77 -16.26 8.83
C VAL A 72 9.05 -17.45 9.45
N ASN A 73 9.81 -18.45 9.93
CA ASN A 73 9.20 -19.63 10.54
C ASN A 73 8.39 -19.29 11.78
N ALA A 74 8.82 -18.33 12.60
CA ALA A 74 8.07 -17.88 13.77
C ALA A 74 6.73 -17.22 13.35
N VAL A 75 6.75 -16.36 12.31
CA VAL A 75 5.53 -15.75 11.77
C VAL A 75 4.58 -16.84 11.27
N LEU A 76 5.06 -17.80 10.47
CA LEU A 76 4.25 -18.90 9.95
C LEU A 76 3.62 -19.72 11.07
N GLN A 77 4.38 -20.05 12.11
CA GLN A 77 3.87 -20.81 13.28
C GLN A 77 2.82 -19.99 14.05
N MET A 78 3.03 -18.68 14.21
CA MET A 78 2.06 -17.81 14.88
C MET A 78 0.78 -17.67 14.08
N MET A 79 0.86 -17.56 12.75
CA MET A 79 -0.32 -17.56 11.87
C MET A 79 -1.08 -18.89 11.94
N ASP A 80 -0.38 -20.03 11.88
CA ASP A 80 -1.00 -21.35 11.98
C ASP A 80 -1.66 -21.61 13.35
N ALA A 81 -1.11 -21.04 14.43
CA ALA A 81 -1.64 -21.20 15.79
C ALA A 81 -2.71 -20.17 16.15
N TYR A 82 -2.91 -19.15 15.31
CA TYR A 82 -3.82 -18.04 15.62
C TYR A 82 -5.28 -18.50 15.63
N GLN A 83 -5.97 -18.25 16.74
CA GLN A 83 -7.40 -18.57 16.92
C GLN A 83 -8.22 -17.35 17.37
N GLY A 84 -7.65 -16.14 17.25
CA GLY A 84 -8.33 -14.91 17.62
C GLY A 84 -9.41 -14.50 16.62
N LYS A 85 -10.11 -13.41 16.95
CA LYS A 85 -11.17 -12.83 16.11
C LYS A 85 -10.70 -11.62 15.30
N SER A 86 -9.43 -11.27 15.35
CA SER A 86 -8.88 -10.17 14.56
C SER A 86 -8.74 -10.58 13.11
N LEU A 87 -9.01 -9.64 12.20
CA LEU A 87 -8.75 -9.79 10.78
C LEU A 87 -7.29 -9.42 10.50
N ILE A 88 -6.52 -10.36 9.99
CA ILE A 88 -5.12 -10.16 9.67
C ILE A 88 -4.99 -9.85 8.18
N LEU A 89 -4.42 -8.69 7.87
CA LEU A 89 -4.10 -8.23 6.53
C LEU A 89 -2.59 -8.14 6.39
N ALA A 90 -2.06 -8.54 5.23
CA ALA A 90 -0.67 -8.30 4.86
C ALA A 90 -0.61 -7.52 3.55
N ALA A 91 0.29 -6.55 3.46
CA ALA A 91 0.51 -5.78 2.24
C ALA A 91 1.97 -5.90 1.80
N THR A 92 2.17 -6.11 0.50
CA THR A 92 3.50 -6.17 -0.13
C THR A 92 3.47 -5.58 -1.53
N ASN A 93 4.57 -4.96 -1.92
CA ASN A 93 4.84 -4.53 -3.29
C ASN A 93 5.78 -5.52 -4.03
N HIS A 94 6.23 -6.58 -3.35
CA HIS A 94 7.23 -7.53 -3.84
C HIS A 94 6.78 -8.97 -3.62
N GLU A 95 5.66 -9.33 -4.23
CA GLU A 95 5.04 -10.66 -4.11
C GLU A 95 5.99 -11.82 -4.41
N HIS A 96 6.90 -11.63 -5.38
CA HIS A 96 7.87 -12.64 -5.81
C HIS A 96 8.96 -12.95 -4.77
N ILE A 97 9.12 -12.11 -3.74
CA ILE A 97 10.07 -12.32 -2.64
C ILE A 97 9.52 -13.30 -1.60
N LEU A 98 8.19 -13.40 -1.53
CA LEU A 98 7.52 -14.21 -0.52
C LEU A 98 7.44 -15.68 -0.96
N ASP A 99 7.85 -16.60 -0.05
CA ASP A 99 7.76 -18.04 -0.26
C ASP A 99 6.29 -18.49 -0.40
N SER A 100 6.08 -19.53 -1.19
CA SER A 100 4.77 -20.19 -1.35
C SER A 100 4.18 -20.68 -0.02
N ALA A 101 5.01 -21.01 0.96
CA ALA A 101 4.58 -21.37 2.30
C ALA A 101 3.85 -20.23 3.02
N ILE A 102 4.24 -18.98 2.78
CA ILE A 102 3.58 -17.80 3.33
C ILE A 102 2.21 -17.62 2.67
N TRP A 103 2.14 -17.70 1.34
CA TRP A 103 0.89 -17.51 0.59
C TRP A 103 -0.21 -18.50 0.99
N ARG A 104 0.15 -19.74 1.30
CA ARG A 104 -0.80 -20.79 1.71
C ARG A 104 -1.48 -20.54 3.05
N ARG A 105 -1.07 -19.53 3.81
CA ARG A 105 -1.64 -19.20 5.12
C ARG A 105 -2.64 -18.06 5.09
N PHE A 106 -2.75 -17.44 3.92
CA PHE A 106 -3.80 -16.46 3.69
C PHE A 106 -4.99 -17.12 3.02
N ASP A 107 -6.18 -16.87 3.53
CA ASP A 107 -7.43 -17.38 2.96
C ASP A 107 -7.72 -16.74 1.61
N GLU A 108 -7.33 -15.45 1.46
CA GLU A 108 -7.59 -14.66 0.25
C GLU A 108 -6.36 -13.84 -0.14
N VAL A 109 -6.12 -13.78 -1.44
CA VAL A 109 -5.08 -12.93 -2.06
C VAL A 109 -5.76 -11.94 -3.00
N ILE A 110 -5.58 -10.64 -2.72
CA ILE A 110 -6.20 -9.57 -3.51
C ILE A 110 -5.10 -8.79 -4.22
N GLU A 111 -5.13 -8.83 -5.54
CA GLU A 111 -4.24 -8.02 -6.37
C GLU A 111 -4.84 -6.64 -6.63
N PHE A 112 -3.98 -5.62 -6.58
CA PHE A 112 -4.31 -4.24 -6.94
C PHE A 112 -3.57 -3.86 -8.22
N PRO A 113 -4.09 -4.21 -9.40
CA PRO A 113 -3.45 -3.87 -10.67
C PRO A 113 -3.51 -2.36 -10.93
N LEU A 114 -2.77 -1.92 -11.93
CA LEU A 114 -2.91 -0.55 -12.42
C LEU A 114 -4.34 -0.35 -12.96
N PRO A 115 -4.94 0.84 -12.73
CA PRO A 115 -6.30 1.10 -13.15
C PRO A 115 -6.44 1.05 -14.69
N ASP A 116 -7.49 0.39 -15.15
CA ASP A 116 -7.94 0.47 -16.53
C ASP A 116 -8.59 1.83 -16.85
N GLN A 117 -9.02 2.04 -18.09
CA GLN A 117 -9.62 3.32 -18.48
C GLN A 117 -10.92 3.65 -17.72
N ALA A 118 -11.74 2.65 -17.39
CA ALA A 118 -12.99 2.86 -16.67
C ALA A 118 -12.71 3.25 -15.21
N GLN A 119 -11.86 2.49 -14.55
CA GLN A 119 -11.38 2.74 -13.18
C GLN A 119 -10.63 4.09 -13.08
N LEU A 120 -9.85 4.44 -14.12
CA LEU A 120 -9.18 5.74 -14.18
C LEU A 120 -10.16 6.91 -14.20
N ARG A 121 -11.27 6.80 -14.98
CA ARG A 121 -12.33 7.83 -14.99
C ARG A 121 -13.00 7.97 -13.63
N GLU A 122 -13.34 6.86 -12.99
CA GLU A 122 -13.94 6.86 -11.65
C GLU A 122 -13.01 7.47 -10.62
N LEU A 123 -11.72 7.10 -10.66
CA LEU A 123 -10.70 7.66 -9.78
C LEU A 123 -10.54 9.16 -9.99
N LEU A 124 -10.51 9.63 -11.24
CA LEU A 124 -10.46 11.05 -11.57
C LEU A 124 -11.71 11.79 -11.12
N ALA A 125 -12.89 11.20 -11.29
CA ALA A 125 -14.14 11.78 -10.81
C ALA A 125 -14.12 11.99 -9.30
N LEU A 126 -13.60 11.00 -8.56
CA LEU A 126 -13.43 11.07 -7.11
C LEU A 126 -12.40 12.14 -6.70
N LYS A 127 -11.21 12.12 -7.30
CA LYS A 127 -10.09 12.99 -6.91
C LYS A 127 -10.27 14.45 -7.34
N LEU A 128 -11.06 14.71 -8.39
CA LEU A 128 -11.41 16.04 -8.89
C LEU A 128 -12.76 16.55 -8.39
N ARG A 129 -13.38 15.85 -7.46
CA ARG A 129 -14.66 16.27 -6.88
C ARG A 129 -14.54 17.65 -6.26
N GLY A 130 -15.41 18.57 -6.69
CA GLY A 130 -15.39 19.97 -6.25
C GLY A 130 -14.33 20.86 -6.91
N THR A 131 -13.49 20.33 -7.80
CA THR A 131 -12.52 21.12 -8.57
C THR A 131 -13.15 21.55 -9.89
N ARG A 132 -13.18 22.88 -10.16
CA ARG A 132 -13.61 23.41 -11.46
C ARG A 132 -12.54 23.08 -12.50
N ARG A 133 -12.94 22.55 -13.67
CA ARG A 133 -12.04 22.12 -14.74
C ARG A 133 -12.51 22.50 -16.12
N GLN A 134 -11.59 22.63 -17.06
CA GLN A 134 -11.83 22.93 -18.49
C GLN A 134 -11.54 21.73 -19.39
N PHE A 135 -11.86 20.51 -18.94
CA PHE A 135 -11.74 19.27 -19.71
C PHE A 135 -12.77 18.27 -19.19
N GLU A 136 -13.14 17.33 -20.04
CA GLU A 136 -14.00 16.21 -19.67
C GLU A 136 -13.16 15.03 -19.15
N LEU A 137 -13.75 14.18 -18.29
CA LEU A 137 -13.05 13.05 -17.68
C LEU A 137 -12.82 11.88 -18.66
N ASP A 138 -13.51 11.86 -19.77
CA ASP A 138 -13.37 10.90 -20.86
C ASP A 138 -12.51 11.44 -22.02
N ASP A 139 -11.88 12.61 -21.85
CA ASP A 139 -10.94 13.15 -22.82
C ASP A 139 -9.82 12.13 -23.09
N SER A 140 -9.66 11.77 -24.35
CA SER A 140 -8.70 10.74 -24.77
C SER A 140 -7.25 11.11 -24.49
N GLU A 141 -6.91 12.40 -24.55
CA GLU A 141 -5.57 12.90 -24.23
C GLU A 141 -5.31 12.81 -22.71
N LEU A 142 -6.31 13.14 -21.87
CA LEU A 142 -6.24 12.98 -20.44
C LEU A 142 -6.03 11.52 -20.03
N LEU A 143 -6.85 10.63 -20.57
CA LEU A 143 -6.75 9.19 -20.28
C LEU A 143 -5.41 8.61 -20.74
N SER A 144 -4.95 8.95 -21.94
CA SER A 144 -3.64 8.52 -22.44
C SER A 144 -2.47 9.05 -21.60
N LEU A 145 -2.58 10.24 -21.04
CA LEU A 145 -1.57 10.85 -20.18
C LEU A 145 -1.39 10.09 -18.87
N LEU A 146 -2.48 9.53 -18.33
CA LEU A 146 -2.52 8.92 -17.00
C LEU A 146 -2.56 7.37 -17.04
N LEU A 147 -2.83 6.78 -18.18
CA LEU A 147 -2.82 5.32 -18.32
C LEU A 147 -1.44 4.74 -17.96
N GLY A 148 -1.43 3.61 -17.26
CA GLY A 148 -0.21 2.99 -16.72
C GLY A 148 0.35 3.64 -15.46
N LYS A 149 -0.37 4.56 -14.84
CA LYS A 149 -0.03 5.15 -13.55
C LYS A 149 -0.79 4.47 -12.42
N SER A 150 -0.14 4.32 -11.27
CA SER A 150 -0.82 3.83 -10.06
C SER A 150 -1.82 4.85 -9.52
N GLY A 151 -2.79 4.39 -8.73
CA GLY A 151 -3.74 5.28 -8.06
C GLY A 151 -3.07 6.35 -7.20
N ALA A 152 -1.95 6.01 -6.55
CA ALA A 152 -1.14 6.93 -5.77
C ALA A 152 -0.45 7.99 -6.64
N ASP A 153 0.06 7.62 -7.84
CA ASP A 153 0.64 8.57 -8.78
C ASP A 153 -0.41 9.55 -9.28
N ILE A 154 -1.58 9.03 -9.67
CA ILE A 154 -2.70 9.83 -10.16
C ILE A 154 -3.13 10.85 -9.09
N GLU A 155 -3.26 10.41 -7.83
CA GLU A 155 -3.57 11.32 -6.74
C GLU A 155 -2.53 12.41 -6.56
N ARG A 156 -1.23 12.07 -6.61
CA ARG A 156 -0.14 13.05 -6.52
C ARG A 156 -0.14 14.04 -7.68
N ILE A 157 -0.40 13.56 -8.90
CA ILE A 157 -0.50 14.39 -10.10
C ILE A 157 -1.66 15.37 -9.96
N VAL A 158 -2.86 14.90 -9.63
CA VAL A 158 -4.05 15.72 -9.46
C VAL A 158 -3.84 16.77 -8.35
N ARG A 159 -3.36 16.34 -7.18
CA ARG A 159 -3.07 17.25 -6.05
C ARG A 159 -2.05 18.32 -6.41
N ARG A 160 -0.99 17.94 -7.14
CA ARG A 160 0.03 18.90 -7.61
C ARG A 160 -0.53 19.90 -8.61
N ALA A 161 -1.32 19.43 -9.59
CA ALA A 161 -1.95 20.28 -10.58
C ALA A 161 -2.94 21.27 -9.94
N THR A 162 -3.79 20.78 -9.04
CA THR A 162 -4.73 21.62 -8.29
C THR A 162 -4.00 22.65 -7.41
N LYS A 163 -2.94 22.26 -6.71
CA LYS A 163 -2.11 23.18 -5.96
C LYS A 163 -1.53 24.31 -6.85
N HIS A 164 -1.04 23.96 -8.05
CA HIS A 164 -0.53 24.93 -9.01
C HIS A 164 -1.60 25.90 -9.50
N MET A 165 -2.80 25.37 -9.81
CA MET A 165 -3.96 26.17 -10.18
C MET A 165 -4.28 27.22 -9.11
N ILE A 166 -4.35 26.81 -7.84
CA ILE A 166 -4.65 27.69 -6.69
C ILE A 166 -3.54 28.77 -6.53
N LEU A 167 -2.26 28.37 -6.57
CA LEU A 167 -1.14 29.29 -6.41
C LEU A 167 -1.03 30.33 -7.53
N ARG A 168 -1.60 30.06 -8.70
CA ARG A 168 -1.65 30.97 -9.83
C ARG A 168 -2.95 31.77 -9.90
N HIS A 169 -3.83 31.64 -8.90
CA HIS A 169 -5.14 32.27 -8.87
C HIS A 169 -6.00 31.95 -10.11
N GLN A 170 -5.84 30.76 -10.67
CA GLN A 170 -6.64 30.28 -11.79
C GLN A 170 -7.97 29.71 -11.26
N GLU A 171 -9.07 30.01 -11.94
CA GLU A 171 -10.40 29.54 -11.56
C GLU A 171 -10.62 28.07 -11.96
N PHE A 172 -9.98 27.63 -13.04
CA PHE A 172 -10.19 26.31 -13.62
C PHE A 172 -8.88 25.54 -13.73
N LEU A 173 -8.94 24.26 -13.40
CA LEU A 173 -7.88 23.29 -13.71
C LEU A 173 -7.90 22.97 -15.22
N THR A 174 -6.75 23.04 -15.87
CA THR A 174 -6.58 22.77 -17.29
C THR A 174 -5.85 21.44 -17.54
N LEU A 175 -6.01 20.88 -18.73
CA LEU A 175 -5.25 19.71 -19.15
C LEU A 175 -3.72 19.99 -19.18
N LYS A 176 -3.34 21.23 -19.48
CA LYS A 176 -1.94 21.69 -19.41
C LYS A 176 -1.35 21.58 -18.00
N ASP A 177 -2.15 21.87 -16.98
CA ASP A 177 -1.67 21.76 -15.58
C ASP A 177 -1.43 20.31 -15.21
N LEU A 178 -2.30 19.39 -15.63
CA LEU A 178 -2.12 17.95 -15.45
C LEU A 178 -0.91 17.43 -16.22
N LYS A 179 -0.68 17.84 -17.47
CA LYS A 179 0.52 17.49 -18.24
C LYS A 179 1.80 17.90 -17.53
N ASN A 180 1.85 19.15 -17.06
CA ASN A 180 3.01 19.67 -16.31
C ASN A 180 3.24 18.90 -15.01
N ALA A 181 2.18 18.54 -14.30
CA ALA A 181 2.26 17.78 -13.07
C ALA A 181 2.76 16.35 -13.34
N THR A 182 2.29 15.71 -14.42
CA THR A 182 2.70 14.37 -14.84
C THR A 182 4.18 14.33 -15.23
N GLN A 183 4.65 15.31 -16.01
CA GLN A 183 6.08 15.40 -16.36
C GLN A 183 6.99 15.48 -15.13
N ARG A 184 6.57 16.25 -14.12
CA ARG A 184 7.32 16.37 -12.86
C ARG A 184 7.28 15.10 -12.02
N GLU A 185 6.17 14.35 -12.06
CA GLU A 185 6.07 13.07 -11.37
C GLU A 185 6.94 12.00 -12.03
N ASN A 186 6.94 11.93 -13.38
CA ASN A 186 7.82 11.04 -14.13
C ASN A 186 9.31 11.31 -13.83
N ALA A 187 9.71 12.59 -13.77
CA ALA A 187 11.08 12.96 -13.45
C ALA A 187 11.51 12.61 -12.01
N ARG A 188 10.56 12.34 -11.11
CA ARG A 188 10.81 11.87 -9.74
C ARG A 188 11.01 10.36 -9.67
N THR A 189 10.24 9.61 -10.45
CA THR A 189 10.28 8.14 -10.46
C THR A 189 11.58 7.59 -11.08
N HIS A 190 12.29 8.41 -11.87
CA HIS A 190 13.57 8.06 -12.49
C HIS A 190 14.81 8.50 -11.69
N ARG A 191 14.65 8.93 -10.45
CA ARG A 191 15.74 9.23 -9.52
C ARG A 191 15.79 8.25 -8.36
#